data_87d34cbfcc1b5c5387a52d5c8e54e3a8
#
_entry.id   87d34cbfcc1b5c5387a52d5c8e54e3a8
#
_cell.length_a   1.000
_cell.length_b   1.000
_cell.length_c   1.000
_cell.angle_alpha   90.00
_cell.angle_beta   90.00
_cell.angle_gamma   90.00
#
_symmetry.space_group_name_H-M   'P 1'
#
loop_
_entity.id
_entity.type
_entity.pdbx_description
1 polymer ?
#
loop_
_entity_poly.entity_id
_entity_poly.type
_entity_poly.pdbx_seq_one_letter_code
_entity_poly.pdbx_strand_id
1 'polypeptide(L)'
;MKKIILLLGMLSMFAQANNYEKVSVEVTAEKLNGSAYYIPGLSGSATEYEGFISNAGFVVTSEGVVVLDALGTPSLAQAMLEKIRQVTDKPIKIVIVSHYHADHIYGLQVFKEQGAEIWAPKGTWDYLDSETAPNLLESRRTSLYPWVNDETHLIKPDRIIDKDTKFSLGDHQFLLSYFGKVHSEGDMSLLSLNDQTLYSGDIIFEGRIPFVGDADIIAWSKTLDRVRNIEMEYFVPGHGTASDQPQETMDLTYRYLNFLLDKLTAAVEDMAPFDETYQSIDWSEFEDEPAFEAANRKNAYAVYLYLERVL
;
A
#
# COMPACT_ATOMS: atom_id res chain seq x y z
N MET A 1 40.67 27.96 -44.91
CA MET A 1 39.90 26.83 -44.37
C MET A 1 39.86 26.99 -42.86
N LYS A 2 38.74 27.55 -42.32
CA LYS A 2 38.55 27.73 -40.86
C LYS A 2 37.83 26.49 -40.31
N LYS A 3 38.48 25.76 -39.39
CA LYS A 3 37.87 24.66 -38.66
C LYS A 3 37.00 25.22 -37.53
N ILE A 4 35.70 25.00 -37.62
CA ILE A 4 34.75 25.26 -36.53
C ILE A 4 34.79 24.03 -35.62
N ILE A 5 35.26 24.20 -34.37
CA ILE A 5 35.20 23.21 -33.32
C ILE A 5 33.84 23.43 -32.63
N LEU A 6 32.90 22.49 -32.81
CA LEU A 6 31.64 22.46 -32.10
C LEU A 6 31.90 21.86 -30.70
N LEU A 7 31.88 22.69 -29.67
CA LEU A 7 31.91 22.26 -28.27
C LEU A 7 30.48 21.83 -27.89
N LEU A 8 30.23 20.49 -27.86
CA LEU A 8 29.01 19.96 -27.23
C LEU A 8 29.19 20.11 -25.73
N GLY A 9 28.50 21.09 -25.15
CA GLY A 9 28.34 21.22 -23.70
C GLY A 9 27.40 20.11 -23.21
N MET A 10 27.92 19.09 -22.53
CA MET A 10 27.12 18.23 -21.67
C MET A 10 26.60 19.07 -20.49
N LEU A 11 25.35 19.47 -20.55
CA LEU A 11 24.63 19.93 -19.37
C LEU A 11 24.41 18.69 -18.48
N SER A 12 25.28 18.47 -17.50
CA SER A 12 24.98 17.62 -16.37
C SER A 12 23.90 18.34 -15.55
N MET A 13 22.65 17.92 -15.69
CA MET A 13 21.61 18.26 -14.73
C MET A 13 22.01 17.57 -13.41
N PHE A 14 22.66 18.29 -12.52
CA PHE A 14 22.71 17.91 -11.12
C PHE A 14 21.27 17.98 -10.62
N ALA A 15 20.59 16.82 -10.48
CA ALA A 15 19.41 16.74 -9.67
C ALA A 15 19.83 17.23 -8.28
N GLN A 16 19.19 18.29 -7.81
CA GLN A 16 19.36 18.77 -6.46
C GLN A 16 18.79 17.66 -5.58
N ALA A 17 19.64 16.93 -4.87
CA ALA A 17 19.19 15.89 -3.96
C ALA A 17 18.43 16.62 -2.85
N ASN A 18 17.11 16.43 -2.79
CA ASN A 18 16.32 16.87 -1.66
C ASN A 18 16.86 16.13 -0.42
N ASN A 19 17.18 16.88 0.60
CA ASN A 19 17.80 16.36 1.81
C ASN A 19 16.68 15.94 2.77
N TYR A 20 16.07 14.76 2.49
CA TYR A 20 15.08 14.19 3.41
C TYR A 20 15.75 13.80 4.73
N GLU A 21 15.04 14.02 5.84
CA GLU A 21 15.53 13.62 7.17
C GLU A 21 15.79 12.11 7.20
N LYS A 22 16.91 11.71 7.77
CA LYS A 22 17.31 10.31 7.79
C LYS A 22 16.45 9.51 8.76
N VAL A 23 15.90 8.38 8.30
CA VAL A 23 15.19 7.44 9.16
C VAL A 23 16.17 6.69 10.07
N SER A 24 15.72 6.36 11.28
CA SER A 24 16.48 5.53 12.23
C SER A 24 16.09 4.05 12.14
N VAL A 25 14.89 3.76 11.59
CA VAL A 25 14.44 2.39 11.33
C VAL A 25 15.25 1.74 10.24
N GLU A 26 15.49 0.44 10.34
CA GLU A 26 16.20 -0.32 9.34
C GLU A 26 15.26 -0.64 8.16
N VAL A 27 15.55 -0.11 6.98
CA VAL A 27 14.87 -0.46 5.73
C VAL A 27 15.69 -1.51 5.01
N THR A 28 15.11 -2.65 4.68
CA THR A 28 15.75 -3.73 3.93
C THR A 28 15.01 -3.98 2.61
N ALA A 29 15.69 -4.58 1.63
CA ALA A 29 15.08 -5.11 0.43
C ALA A 29 15.32 -6.61 0.38
N GLU A 30 14.25 -7.38 0.44
CA GLU A 30 14.29 -8.83 0.40
C GLU A 30 13.92 -9.33 -0.98
N LYS A 31 14.76 -10.21 -1.53
CA LYS A 31 14.50 -10.83 -2.81
C LYS A 31 13.51 -12.00 -2.60
N LEU A 32 12.46 -12.01 -3.41
CA LEU A 32 11.45 -13.08 -3.40
C LEU A 32 11.74 -14.08 -4.51
N ASN A 33 11.20 -13.87 -5.69
CA ASN A 33 11.34 -14.74 -6.84
C ASN A 33 11.83 -13.93 -8.05
N GLY A 34 12.63 -14.54 -8.93
CA GLY A 34 13.10 -13.92 -10.16
C GLY A 34 13.70 -12.52 -9.95
N SER A 35 13.00 -11.50 -10.41
CA SER A 35 13.35 -10.08 -10.33
C SER A 35 12.51 -9.31 -9.33
N ALA A 36 11.65 -9.99 -8.55
CA ALA A 36 10.75 -9.41 -7.57
C ALA A 36 11.40 -9.27 -6.19
N TYR A 37 11.18 -8.13 -5.56
CA TYR A 37 11.67 -7.76 -4.23
C TYR A 37 10.56 -7.12 -3.43
N TYR A 38 10.63 -7.21 -2.08
CA TYR A 38 9.76 -6.42 -1.22
C TYR A 38 10.55 -5.71 -0.12
N ILE A 39 9.94 -4.68 0.45
CA ILE A 39 10.44 -3.89 1.57
C ILE A 39 9.49 -4.19 2.73
N PRO A 40 9.92 -4.98 3.74
CA PRO A 40 9.08 -5.33 4.88
C PRO A 40 8.87 -4.13 5.80
N GLY A 41 7.62 -3.72 5.98
CA GLY A 41 7.21 -2.76 7.00
C GLY A 41 7.24 -3.38 8.41
N LEU A 42 7.15 -2.55 9.44
CA LEU A 42 7.22 -2.97 10.83
C LEU A 42 5.80 -3.11 11.43
N SER A 43 5.62 -4.11 12.29
CA SER A 43 4.36 -4.31 13.01
C SER A 43 4.27 -3.34 14.17
N GLY A 44 3.32 -2.39 14.13
CA GLY A 44 3.08 -1.41 15.18
C GLY A 44 2.35 -0.17 14.68
N SER A 45 2.43 0.93 15.42
CA SER A 45 1.83 2.20 15.01
C SER A 45 2.80 3.03 14.15
N ALA A 46 2.23 3.86 13.26
CA ALA A 46 3.05 4.74 12.41
C ALA A 46 3.97 5.67 13.22
N THR A 47 3.53 6.14 14.39
CA THR A 47 4.32 7.04 15.25
C THR A 47 5.47 6.34 15.96
N GLU A 48 5.40 5.03 16.17
CA GLU A 48 6.50 4.26 16.78
C GLU A 48 7.64 4.00 15.79
N TYR A 49 7.30 3.89 14.49
CA TYR A 49 8.23 3.46 13.46
C TYR A 49 8.39 4.49 12.32
N GLU A 50 8.28 5.77 12.63
CA GLU A 50 8.56 6.83 11.65
C GLU A 50 7.70 6.74 10.37
N GLY A 51 6.50 6.12 10.48
CA GLY A 51 5.61 5.85 9.36
C GLY A 51 5.88 4.52 8.62
N PHE A 52 6.85 3.72 9.05
CA PHE A 52 7.25 2.47 8.39
C PHE A 52 6.43 1.28 8.87
N ILE A 53 5.17 1.21 8.49
CA ILE A 53 4.24 0.15 8.92
C ILE A 53 3.67 -0.67 7.77
N SER A 54 3.72 -0.17 6.53
CA SER A 54 3.27 -0.87 5.32
C SER A 54 4.42 -1.50 4.56
N ASN A 55 4.12 -2.55 3.82
CA ASN A 55 5.03 -3.11 2.84
C ASN A 55 5.04 -2.27 1.56
N ALA A 56 6.16 -2.31 0.86
CA ALA A 56 6.28 -1.87 -0.52
C ALA A 56 7.01 -2.94 -1.33
N GLY A 57 7.08 -2.78 -2.65
CA GLY A 57 7.79 -3.74 -3.46
C GLY A 57 8.37 -3.15 -4.73
N PHE A 58 9.24 -3.91 -5.41
CA PHE A 58 9.70 -3.53 -6.73
C PHE A 58 10.11 -4.74 -7.58
N VAL A 59 9.99 -4.56 -8.89
CA VAL A 59 10.41 -5.56 -9.88
C VAL A 59 11.42 -4.91 -10.84
N VAL A 60 12.56 -5.57 -11.04
CA VAL A 60 13.62 -5.10 -11.93
C VAL A 60 13.45 -5.75 -13.29
N THR A 61 13.14 -4.96 -14.31
CA THR A 61 12.97 -5.41 -15.70
C THR A 61 14.18 -5.05 -16.56
N SER A 62 14.20 -5.46 -17.82
CA SER A 62 15.30 -5.07 -18.75
C SER A 62 15.35 -3.56 -19.03
N GLU A 63 14.23 -2.82 -18.95
CA GLU A 63 14.11 -1.40 -19.31
C GLU A 63 14.00 -0.44 -18.13
N GLY A 64 13.84 -0.96 -16.90
CA GLY A 64 13.68 -0.13 -15.71
C GLY A 64 13.05 -0.89 -14.56
N VAL A 65 12.62 -0.15 -13.56
CA VAL A 65 12.00 -0.69 -12.34
C VAL A 65 10.55 -0.28 -12.27
N VAL A 66 9.68 -1.25 -11.94
CA VAL A 66 8.30 -1.02 -11.49
C VAL A 66 8.29 -1.11 -9.97
N VAL A 67 7.76 -0.09 -9.30
CA VAL A 67 7.61 -0.04 -7.84
C VAL A 67 6.15 -0.20 -7.48
N LEU A 68 5.82 -0.89 -6.40
CA LEU A 68 4.51 -0.86 -5.75
C LEU A 68 4.63 -0.14 -4.42
N ASP A 69 3.79 0.88 -4.25
CA ASP A 69 3.69 1.76 -3.09
C ASP A 69 4.99 2.51 -2.75
N ALA A 70 4.86 3.58 -2.01
CA ALA A 70 5.96 4.51 -1.77
C ALA A 70 6.25 4.75 -0.29
N LEU A 71 5.68 3.92 0.59
CA LEU A 71 5.80 4.03 2.03
C LEU A 71 5.21 5.33 2.64
N GLY A 72 5.27 5.45 3.95
CA GLY A 72 4.55 6.45 4.73
C GLY A 72 5.21 7.82 4.85
N THR A 73 6.44 7.99 4.37
CA THR A 73 7.15 9.27 4.41
C THR A 73 8.14 9.43 3.26
N PRO A 74 8.46 10.66 2.84
CA PRO A 74 9.53 10.89 1.86
C PRO A 74 10.87 10.31 2.30
N SER A 75 11.17 10.35 3.58
CA SER A 75 12.42 9.80 4.16
C SER A 75 12.52 8.29 3.98
N LEU A 76 11.41 7.56 4.20
CA LEU A 76 11.33 6.11 3.96
C LEU A 76 11.45 5.76 2.48
N ALA A 77 10.77 6.53 1.62
CA ALA A 77 10.88 6.35 0.17
C ALA A 77 12.30 6.61 -0.34
N GLN A 78 13.02 7.57 0.23
CA GLN A 78 14.43 7.80 -0.08
C GLN A 78 15.29 6.60 0.37
N ALA A 79 15.06 6.06 1.57
CA ALA A 79 15.76 4.85 2.02
C ALA A 79 15.44 3.63 1.13
N MET A 80 14.18 3.46 0.71
CA MET A 80 13.78 2.44 -0.27
C MET A 80 14.50 2.63 -1.61
N LEU A 81 14.56 3.86 -2.13
CA LEU A 81 15.29 4.18 -3.37
C LEU A 81 16.76 3.79 -3.27
N GLU A 82 17.41 4.03 -2.13
CA GLU A 82 18.78 3.60 -1.88
C GLU A 82 18.93 2.08 -1.92
N LYS A 83 17.95 1.33 -1.40
CA LYS A 83 17.95 -0.15 -1.51
C LYS A 83 17.74 -0.60 -2.94
N ILE A 84 16.85 0.03 -3.71
CA ILE A 84 16.71 -0.27 -5.15
C ILE A 84 18.03 -0.02 -5.87
N ARG A 85 18.75 1.07 -5.57
CA ARG A 85 20.05 1.40 -6.17
C ARG A 85 21.17 0.42 -5.80
N GLN A 86 21.07 -0.28 -4.68
CA GLN A 86 21.99 -1.40 -4.34
C GLN A 86 21.74 -2.64 -5.22
N VAL A 87 20.52 -2.80 -5.74
CA VAL A 87 20.15 -3.92 -6.63
C VAL A 87 20.38 -3.58 -8.10
N THR A 88 20.09 -2.34 -8.52
CA THR A 88 20.16 -1.94 -9.95
C THR A 88 20.32 -0.43 -10.14
N ASP A 89 21.08 -0.04 -11.18
CA ASP A 89 21.20 1.36 -11.63
C ASP A 89 20.11 1.77 -12.63
N LYS A 90 19.19 0.85 -12.98
CA LYS A 90 18.11 1.12 -13.94
C LYS A 90 17.16 2.20 -13.44
N PRO A 91 16.57 3.02 -14.33
CA PRO A 91 15.64 4.07 -13.93
C PRO A 91 14.35 3.48 -13.33
N ILE A 92 13.79 4.17 -12.34
CA ILE A 92 12.43 3.92 -11.89
C ILE A 92 11.50 4.44 -13.00
N LYS A 93 10.67 3.58 -13.56
CA LYS A 93 9.78 3.92 -14.68
C LYS A 93 8.36 4.18 -14.23
N ILE A 94 7.85 3.31 -13.38
CA ILE A 94 6.46 3.31 -12.95
C ILE A 94 6.39 3.05 -11.46
N VAL A 95 5.58 3.84 -10.75
CA VAL A 95 5.13 3.53 -9.40
C VAL A 95 3.64 3.22 -9.47
N ILE A 96 3.28 2.04 -9.04
CA ILE A 96 1.90 1.61 -8.89
C ILE A 96 1.49 1.89 -7.44
N VAL A 97 0.40 2.61 -7.25
CA VAL A 97 -0.20 2.86 -5.93
C VAL A 97 -1.31 1.85 -5.71
N SER A 98 -1.23 1.05 -4.66
CA SER A 98 -2.28 0.08 -4.34
C SER A 98 -3.59 0.78 -3.94
N HIS A 99 -3.50 1.80 -3.10
CA HIS A 99 -4.59 2.65 -2.63
C HIS A 99 -4.05 3.95 -1.98
N TYR A 100 -4.94 4.84 -1.51
CA TYR A 100 -4.58 6.21 -1.09
C TYR A 100 -4.15 6.37 0.37
N HIS A 101 -4.06 5.35 1.19
CA HIS A 101 -3.67 5.54 2.59
C HIS A 101 -2.25 6.10 2.72
N ALA A 102 -2.05 6.88 3.77
CA ALA A 102 -0.86 7.70 3.97
C ALA A 102 0.45 6.90 3.93
N ASP A 103 0.45 5.71 4.51
CA ASP A 103 1.59 4.80 4.57
C ASP A 103 1.95 4.13 3.22
N HIS A 104 1.15 4.36 2.18
CA HIS A 104 1.41 3.90 0.81
C HIS A 104 1.78 5.04 -0.16
N ILE A 105 1.40 6.30 0.16
CA ILE A 105 1.50 7.39 -0.83
C ILE A 105 2.41 8.56 -0.44
N TYR A 106 2.76 8.76 0.82
CA TYR A 106 3.46 9.99 1.22
C TYR A 106 4.92 10.06 0.74
N GLY A 107 5.50 8.92 0.34
CA GLY A 107 6.81 8.89 -0.30
C GLY A 107 6.82 9.14 -1.82
N LEU A 108 5.66 9.26 -2.48
CA LEU A 108 5.55 9.36 -3.96
C LEU A 108 6.38 10.49 -4.58
N GLN A 109 6.55 11.61 -3.86
CA GLN A 109 7.36 12.73 -4.37
C GLN A 109 8.80 12.33 -4.69
N VAL A 110 9.41 11.42 -3.92
CA VAL A 110 10.77 10.94 -4.15
C VAL A 110 10.89 10.25 -5.50
N PHE A 111 9.95 9.37 -5.82
CA PHE A 111 9.95 8.66 -7.11
C PHE A 111 9.55 9.58 -8.27
N LYS A 112 8.66 10.54 -8.02
CA LYS A 112 8.30 11.56 -9.03
C LYS A 112 9.50 12.41 -9.43
N GLU A 113 10.36 12.76 -8.49
CA GLU A 113 11.64 13.46 -8.72
C GLU A 113 12.64 12.61 -9.53
N GLN A 114 12.54 11.28 -9.45
CA GLN A 114 13.31 10.36 -10.32
C GLN A 114 12.74 10.25 -11.75
N GLY A 115 11.63 10.93 -12.05
CA GLY A 115 10.96 10.91 -13.34
C GLY A 115 10.04 9.71 -13.56
N ALA A 116 9.62 9.03 -12.50
CA ALA A 116 8.66 7.93 -12.59
C ALA A 116 7.25 8.42 -12.95
N GLU A 117 6.52 7.61 -13.72
CA GLU A 117 5.07 7.76 -13.86
C GLU A 117 4.37 7.15 -12.64
N ILE A 118 3.40 7.87 -12.07
CA ILE A 118 2.59 7.41 -10.95
C ILE A 118 1.25 6.92 -11.49
N TRP A 119 0.94 5.63 -11.29
CA TRP A 119 -0.32 5.02 -11.68
C TRP A 119 -1.09 4.64 -10.41
N ALA A 120 -2.34 5.05 -10.31
CA ALA A 120 -3.14 4.83 -9.12
C ALA A 120 -4.59 4.48 -9.46
N PRO A 121 -5.31 3.77 -8.56
CA PRO A 121 -6.74 3.54 -8.72
C PRO A 121 -7.53 4.86 -8.63
N LYS A 122 -8.72 4.88 -9.25
CA LYS A 122 -9.58 6.07 -9.30
C LYS A 122 -9.84 6.67 -7.92
N GLY A 123 -10.07 5.85 -6.90
CA GLY A 123 -10.28 6.32 -5.52
C GLY A 123 -9.13 7.16 -4.98
N THR A 124 -7.89 6.89 -5.37
CA THR A 124 -6.74 7.72 -5.00
C THR A 124 -6.84 9.13 -5.59
N TRP A 125 -7.26 9.25 -6.84
CA TRP A 125 -7.49 10.56 -7.45
C TRP A 125 -8.60 11.33 -6.72
N ASP A 126 -9.74 10.66 -6.47
CA ASP A 126 -10.90 11.28 -5.82
C ASP A 126 -10.54 11.74 -4.39
N TYR A 127 -9.75 10.94 -3.65
CA TYR A 127 -9.21 11.32 -2.34
C TYR A 127 -8.30 12.55 -2.42
N LEU A 128 -7.32 12.54 -3.32
CA LEU A 128 -6.35 13.64 -3.46
C LEU A 128 -6.98 14.96 -3.95
N ASP A 129 -8.18 14.90 -4.54
CA ASP A 129 -8.96 16.09 -4.97
C ASP A 129 -9.92 16.56 -3.88
N SER A 130 -10.02 15.86 -2.75
CA SER A 130 -10.87 16.21 -1.61
C SER A 130 -10.18 17.12 -0.60
N GLU A 131 -10.96 17.73 0.30
CA GLU A 131 -10.44 18.47 1.46
C GLU A 131 -9.83 17.56 2.54
N THR A 132 -10.15 16.27 2.53
CA THR A 132 -9.65 15.30 3.52
C THR A 132 -8.14 15.09 3.37
N ALA A 133 -7.64 15.01 2.15
CA ALA A 133 -6.23 14.72 1.89
C ALA A 133 -5.27 15.77 2.48
N PRO A 134 -5.42 17.09 2.23
CA PRO A 134 -4.55 18.08 2.84
C PRO A 134 -4.72 18.17 4.37
N ASN A 135 -5.92 17.97 4.91
CA ASN A 135 -6.15 17.96 6.35
C ASN A 135 -5.44 16.78 7.05
N LEU A 136 -5.46 15.60 6.43
CA LEU A 136 -4.74 14.44 6.95
C LEU A 136 -3.23 14.64 6.86
N LEU A 137 -2.72 15.21 5.75
CA LEU A 137 -1.29 15.52 5.62
C LEU A 137 -0.84 16.50 6.73
N GLU A 138 -1.62 17.54 7.05
CA GLU A 138 -1.31 18.47 8.12
C GLU A 138 -1.26 17.77 9.49
N SER A 139 -2.19 16.86 9.76
CA SER A 139 -2.14 16.02 10.95
C SER A 139 -0.86 15.16 10.99
N ARG A 140 -0.44 14.62 9.85
CA ARG A 140 0.78 13.81 9.74
C ARG A 140 2.06 14.63 9.89
N ARG A 141 2.09 15.88 9.46
CA ARG A 141 3.19 16.82 9.73
C ARG A 141 3.42 17.01 11.22
N THR A 142 2.35 16.95 12.02
CA THR A 142 2.48 17.00 13.48
C THR A 142 2.93 15.67 14.07
N SER A 143 2.32 14.56 13.65
CA SER A 143 2.52 13.24 14.28
C SER A 143 3.75 12.49 13.81
N LEU A 144 4.28 12.80 12.62
CA LEU A 144 5.43 12.15 11.99
C LEU A 144 6.58 13.14 11.69
N TYR A 145 6.61 14.30 12.37
CA TYR A 145 7.77 15.19 12.30
C TYR A 145 9.03 14.49 12.85
N PRO A 146 10.19 14.61 12.20
CA PRO A 146 10.52 15.48 11.05
C PRO A 146 10.39 14.79 9.68
N TRP A 147 10.00 13.52 9.58
CA TRP A 147 9.97 12.73 8.35
C TRP A 147 8.81 13.11 7.41
N VAL A 148 7.73 13.68 7.97
CA VAL A 148 6.67 14.40 7.26
C VAL A 148 6.71 15.84 7.76
N ASN A 149 6.92 16.82 6.86
CA ASN A 149 7.15 18.22 7.19
C ASN A 149 6.55 19.14 6.13
N ASP A 150 6.86 20.45 6.17
CA ASP A 150 6.32 21.46 5.24
C ASP A 150 6.72 21.21 3.78
N GLU A 151 7.80 20.48 3.52
CA GLU A 151 8.24 20.11 2.18
C GLU A 151 7.54 18.85 1.65
N THR A 152 6.83 18.11 2.53
CA THR A 152 6.03 16.96 2.12
C THR A 152 4.77 17.41 1.42
N HIS A 153 4.54 16.89 0.20
CA HIS A 153 3.38 17.22 -0.60
C HIS A 153 2.78 16.00 -1.29
N LEU A 154 1.48 16.06 -1.52
CA LEU A 154 0.72 15.00 -2.17
C LEU A 154 0.97 15.03 -3.68
N ILE A 155 1.20 13.84 -4.26
CA ILE A 155 1.44 13.67 -5.69
C ILE A 155 0.18 13.10 -6.35
N LYS A 156 -0.39 13.84 -7.30
CA LYS A 156 -1.48 13.32 -8.14
C LYS A 156 -0.93 12.30 -9.15
N PRO A 157 -1.67 11.22 -9.42
CA PRO A 157 -1.25 10.23 -10.39
C PRO A 157 -1.24 10.78 -11.82
N ASP A 158 -0.29 10.29 -12.63
CA ASP A 158 -0.23 10.58 -14.07
C ASP A 158 -1.23 9.71 -14.85
N ARG A 159 -1.57 8.54 -14.30
CA ARG A 159 -2.51 7.61 -14.90
C ARG A 159 -3.49 7.04 -13.88
N ILE A 160 -4.76 7.08 -14.23
CA ILE A 160 -5.84 6.49 -13.41
C ILE A 160 -6.16 5.10 -13.93
N ILE A 161 -6.28 4.14 -12.99
CA ILE A 161 -6.67 2.74 -13.24
C ILE A 161 -8.07 2.55 -12.65
N ASP A 162 -9.02 2.16 -13.49
CA ASP A 162 -10.43 1.93 -13.13
C ASP A 162 -10.96 0.55 -13.56
N LYS A 163 -10.06 -0.30 -14.06
CA LYS A 163 -10.34 -1.68 -14.47
C LYS A 163 -9.06 -2.50 -14.53
N ASP A 164 -9.20 -3.81 -14.60
CA ASP A 164 -8.07 -4.72 -14.80
C ASP A 164 -7.25 -4.29 -16.02
N THR A 165 -5.96 -4.13 -15.80
CA THR A 165 -5.05 -3.57 -16.80
C THR A 165 -3.79 -4.42 -16.93
N LYS A 166 -3.52 -4.93 -18.12
CA LYS A 166 -2.24 -5.56 -18.43
C LYS A 166 -1.29 -4.56 -19.08
N PHE A 167 -0.03 -4.61 -18.68
CA PHE A 167 1.02 -3.82 -19.31
C PHE A 167 2.35 -4.60 -19.33
N SER A 168 3.30 -4.11 -20.08
CA SER A 168 4.66 -4.66 -20.14
C SER A 168 5.69 -3.56 -19.94
N LEU A 169 6.78 -3.89 -19.31
CA LEU A 169 7.99 -3.06 -19.26
C LEU A 169 9.20 -3.96 -19.52
N GLY A 170 9.92 -3.69 -20.61
CA GLY A 170 11.03 -4.54 -21.03
C GLY A 170 10.58 -5.99 -21.24
N ASP A 171 11.24 -6.90 -20.56
CA ASP A 171 11.01 -8.34 -20.61
C ASP A 171 9.95 -8.88 -19.65
N HIS A 172 9.29 -8.00 -18.89
CA HIS A 172 8.28 -8.39 -17.92
C HIS A 172 6.86 -7.98 -18.32
N GLN A 173 5.92 -8.83 -17.94
CA GLN A 173 4.47 -8.59 -18.06
C GLN A 173 3.83 -8.50 -16.67
N PHE A 174 2.89 -7.58 -16.56
CA PHE A 174 2.20 -7.28 -15.31
C PHE A 174 0.68 -7.26 -15.49
N LEU A 175 -0.02 -7.64 -14.44
CA LEU A 175 -1.47 -7.48 -14.33
C LEU A 175 -1.78 -6.63 -13.10
N LEU A 176 -2.46 -5.52 -13.33
CA LEU A 176 -3.16 -4.77 -12.28
C LEU A 176 -4.57 -5.33 -12.18
N SER A 177 -4.94 -5.85 -11.02
CA SER A 177 -6.32 -6.22 -10.73
C SER A 177 -6.98 -5.09 -9.96
N TYR A 178 -7.98 -4.45 -10.56
CA TYR A 178 -8.77 -3.40 -9.93
C TYR A 178 -9.97 -3.99 -9.20
N PHE A 179 -10.12 -3.66 -7.94
CA PHE A 179 -11.18 -4.21 -7.09
C PHE A 179 -12.32 -3.23 -6.83
N GLY A 180 -12.12 -1.94 -7.14
CA GLY A 180 -13.06 -0.89 -6.77
C GLY A 180 -13.00 -0.58 -5.27
N LYS A 181 -14.14 -0.20 -4.69
CA LYS A 181 -14.25 0.08 -3.27
C LYS A 181 -14.30 -1.24 -2.49
N VAL A 182 -13.25 -1.51 -1.73
CA VAL A 182 -13.11 -2.67 -0.83
C VAL A 182 -12.50 -2.24 0.50
N HIS A 183 -11.16 -2.26 0.67
CA HIS A 183 -10.50 -1.73 1.87
C HIS A 183 -10.55 -0.19 1.90
N SER A 184 -10.47 0.44 0.72
CA SER A 184 -10.58 1.88 0.52
C SER A 184 -11.56 2.23 -0.61
N GLU A 185 -11.67 3.52 -0.99
CA GLU A 185 -12.53 3.94 -2.12
C GLU A 185 -12.04 3.43 -3.49
N GLY A 186 -10.88 2.80 -3.55
CA GLY A 186 -10.36 2.19 -4.77
C GLY A 186 -9.06 1.47 -4.51
N ASP A 187 -9.12 0.15 -4.59
CA ASP A 187 -8.01 -0.74 -4.30
C ASP A 187 -7.59 -1.53 -5.53
N MET A 188 -6.31 -1.80 -5.67
CA MET A 188 -5.78 -2.67 -6.71
C MET A 188 -4.54 -3.42 -6.24
N SER A 189 -4.27 -4.56 -6.89
CA SER A 189 -3.05 -5.34 -6.70
C SER A 189 -2.19 -5.35 -7.96
N LEU A 190 -0.90 -5.65 -7.80
CA LEU A 190 0.06 -5.85 -8.87
C LEU A 190 0.55 -7.30 -8.88
N LEU A 191 0.34 -8.02 -9.98
CA LEU A 191 0.94 -9.32 -10.24
C LEU A 191 2.07 -9.18 -11.27
N SER A 192 3.29 -9.54 -10.89
CA SER A 192 4.37 -9.82 -11.83
C SER A 192 4.18 -11.23 -12.40
N LEU A 193 3.78 -11.31 -13.68
CA LEU A 193 3.47 -12.60 -14.31
C LEU A 193 4.71 -13.46 -14.52
N ASN A 194 5.87 -12.84 -14.75
CA ASN A 194 7.13 -13.53 -14.96
C ASN A 194 7.69 -14.12 -13.65
N ASP A 195 7.52 -13.38 -12.55
CA ASP A 195 8.03 -13.76 -11.23
C ASP A 195 6.98 -14.49 -10.39
N GLN A 196 5.74 -14.61 -10.88
CA GLN A 196 4.59 -15.18 -10.15
C GLN A 196 4.44 -14.61 -8.72
N THR A 197 4.69 -13.30 -8.59
CA THR A 197 4.65 -12.56 -7.32
C THR A 197 3.49 -11.58 -7.33
N LEU A 198 2.55 -11.74 -6.39
CA LEU A 198 1.42 -10.84 -6.18
C LEU A 198 1.70 -9.90 -5.00
N TYR A 199 1.56 -8.61 -5.24
CA TYR A 199 1.54 -7.57 -4.22
C TYR A 199 0.09 -7.09 -4.07
N SER A 200 -0.50 -7.32 -2.90
CA SER A 200 -1.94 -7.11 -2.70
C SER A 200 -2.33 -5.71 -2.25
N GLY A 201 -1.40 -4.90 -1.74
CA GLY A 201 -1.77 -3.77 -0.90
C GLY A 201 -2.63 -4.24 0.28
N ASP A 202 -3.43 -3.38 0.83
CA ASP A 202 -4.21 -3.62 2.06
C ASP A 202 -5.48 -4.46 1.85
N ILE A 203 -5.57 -5.14 0.70
CA ILE A 203 -6.55 -6.24 0.55
C ILE A 203 -6.24 -7.36 1.55
N ILE A 204 -4.97 -7.54 1.91
CA ILE A 204 -4.52 -8.53 2.89
C ILE A 204 -3.58 -7.89 3.92
N PHE A 205 -3.90 -8.20 5.18
CA PHE A 205 -3.06 -7.97 6.36
C PHE A 205 -2.63 -9.33 6.90
N GLU A 206 -1.35 -9.50 7.12
CA GLU A 206 -0.78 -10.70 7.73
C GLU A 206 -0.21 -10.35 9.11
N GLY A 207 -0.35 -11.26 10.08
CA GLY A 207 0.22 -11.13 11.41
C GLY A 207 -0.29 -9.94 12.23
N ARG A 208 -1.45 -9.37 11.88
CA ARG A 208 -2.12 -8.31 12.63
C ARG A 208 -3.58 -8.15 12.21
N ILE A 209 -4.40 -7.59 13.09
CA ILE A 209 -5.78 -7.21 12.77
C ILE A 209 -5.81 -6.17 11.64
N PRO A 210 -6.60 -6.38 10.57
CA PRO A 210 -6.80 -5.41 9.50
C PRO A 210 -7.36 -4.09 10.02
N PHE A 211 -7.03 -2.99 9.34
CA PHE A 211 -7.76 -1.73 9.49
C PHE A 211 -8.97 -1.75 8.56
N VAL A 212 -10.17 -1.69 9.13
CA VAL A 212 -11.41 -1.77 8.34
C VAL A 212 -11.93 -0.37 7.95
N GLY A 213 -11.84 0.62 8.85
CA GLY A 213 -12.13 2.02 8.55
C GLY A 213 -13.38 2.25 7.70
N ASP A 214 -13.20 2.86 6.52
CA ASP A 214 -14.26 3.21 5.57
C ASP A 214 -14.54 2.12 4.53
N ALA A 215 -14.11 0.88 4.79
CA ALA A 215 -14.22 -0.25 3.87
C ALA A 215 -15.67 -0.58 3.50
N ASP A 216 -15.86 -1.08 2.29
CA ASP A 216 -17.01 -1.91 1.94
C ASP A 216 -16.70 -3.36 2.32
N ILE A 217 -17.01 -3.73 3.56
CA ILE A 217 -16.62 -5.03 4.10
C ILE A 217 -17.28 -6.20 3.36
N ILE A 218 -18.49 -6.01 2.81
CA ILE A 218 -19.17 -7.05 2.01
C ILE A 218 -18.45 -7.26 0.68
N ALA A 219 -18.08 -6.17 0.00
CA ALA A 219 -17.30 -6.24 -1.23
C ALA A 219 -15.89 -6.79 -0.96
N TRP A 220 -15.28 -6.41 0.19
CA TRP A 220 -13.95 -6.88 0.57
C TRP A 220 -13.94 -8.39 0.82
N SER A 221 -14.86 -8.92 1.62
CA SER A 221 -14.97 -10.37 1.84
C SER A 221 -15.13 -11.16 0.52
N LYS A 222 -15.96 -10.66 -0.42
CA LYS A 222 -16.08 -11.28 -1.75
C LYS A 222 -14.81 -11.17 -2.60
N THR A 223 -14.06 -10.08 -2.44
CA THR A 223 -12.80 -9.87 -3.17
C THR A 223 -11.72 -10.84 -2.73
N LEU A 224 -11.72 -11.26 -1.45
CA LEU A 224 -10.78 -12.25 -0.96
C LEU A 224 -10.89 -13.58 -1.73
N ASP A 225 -12.11 -14.01 -2.08
CA ASP A 225 -12.30 -15.21 -2.92
C ASP A 225 -11.68 -15.03 -4.31
N ARG A 226 -11.76 -13.83 -4.89
CA ARG A 226 -11.11 -13.52 -6.17
C ARG A 226 -9.58 -13.57 -6.04
N VAL A 227 -9.01 -12.99 -4.99
CA VAL A 227 -7.56 -12.95 -4.77
C VAL A 227 -7.02 -14.36 -4.53
N ARG A 228 -7.72 -15.20 -3.77
CA ARG A 228 -7.35 -16.61 -3.51
C ARG A 228 -7.25 -17.46 -4.78
N ASN A 229 -7.96 -17.09 -5.84
CA ASN A 229 -7.95 -17.81 -7.12
C ASN A 229 -6.92 -17.26 -8.12
N ILE A 230 -6.11 -16.25 -7.77
CA ILE A 230 -4.99 -15.80 -8.61
C ILE A 230 -3.85 -16.83 -8.48
N GLU A 231 -3.34 -17.29 -9.63
CA GLU A 231 -2.16 -18.16 -9.64
C GLU A 231 -0.91 -17.33 -9.31
N MET A 232 -0.19 -17.71 -8.25
CA MET A 232 1.03 -17.07 -7.77
C MET A 232 1.90 -18.05 -7.00
N GLU A 233 3.21 -17.79 -6.94
CA GLU A 233 4.16 -18.52 -6.10
C GLU A 233 4.50 -17.74 -4.83
N TYR A 234 4.56 -16.40 -4.92
CA TYR A 234 4.84 -15.51 -3.79
C TYR A 234 3.75 -14.49 -3.60
N PHE A 235 3.48 -14.19 -2.35
CA PHE A 235 2.46 -13.23 -1.94
C PHE A 235 3.06 -12.18 -1.00
N VAL A 236 2.83 -10.91 -1.32
CA VAL A 236 3.22 -9.76 -0.48
C VAL A 236 1.94 -9.06 -0.01
N PRO A 237 1.59 -9.16 1.28
CA PRO A 237 0.46 -8.42 1.86
C PRO A 237 0.79 -6.92 1.96
N GLY A 238 -0.22 -6.07 2.21
CA GLY A 238 0.02 -4.65 2.49
C GLY A 238 0.75 -4.44 3.81
N HIS A 239 0.51 -5.30 4.79
CA HIS A 239 1.19 -5.34 6.09
C HIS A 239 1.51 -6.77 6.47
N GLY A 240 2.66 -6.98 7.12
CA GLY A 240 3.11 -8.28 7.58
C GLY A 240 4.13 -8.95 6.66
N THR A 241 4.33 -10.24 6.81
CA THR A 241 5.42 -10.97 6.17
C THR A 241 5.00 -11.50 4.79
N ALA A 242 5.85 -11.29 3.78
CA ALA A 242 5.70 -11.94 2.48
C ALA A 242 5.98 -13.45 2.59
N SER A 243 5.32 -14.27 1.78
CA SER A 243 5.38 -15.73 1.90
C SER A 243 5.25 -16.45 0.56
N ASP A 244 5.79 -17.65 0.48
CA ASP A 244 5.52 -18.66 -0.55
C ASP A 244 4.35 -19.58 -0.20
N GLN A 245 3.60 -19.24 0.87
CA GLN A 245 2.37 -19.91 1.31
C GLN A 245 1.17 -18.92 1.21
N PRO A 246 0.73 -18.52 -0.01
CA PRO A 246 -0.26 -17.46 -0.20
C PRO A 246 -1.56 -17.66 0.59
N GLN A 247 -2.03 -18.91 0.68
CA GLN A 247 -3.31 -19.21 1.35
C GLN A 247 -3.22 -18.99 2.87
N GLU A 248 -2.09 -19.34 3.48
CA GLU A 248 -1.85 -19.12 4.91
C GLU A 248 -1.73 -17.61 5.22
N THR A 249 -1.03 -16.85 4.37
CA THR A 249 -0.88 -15.41 4.50
C THR A 249 -2.23 -14.67 4.46
N MET A 250 -3.18 -15.15 3.67
CA MET A 250 -4.51 -14.55 3.53
C MET A 250 -5.48 -14.93 4.66
N ASP A 251 -5.18 -15.97 5.44
CA ASP A 251 -6.14 -16.63 6.33
C ASP A 251 -6.67 -15.71 7.43
N LEU A 252 -5.80 -14.96 8.11
CA LEU A 252 -6.21 -14.07 9.20
C LEU A 252 -7.19 -13.00 8.73
N THR A 253 -6.88 -12.32 7.62
CA THR A 253 -7.79 -11.29 7.06
C THR A 253 -9.14 -11.92 6.69
N TYR A 254 -9.13 -13.10 6.05
CA TYR A 254 -10.36 -13.80 5.67
C TYR A 254 -11.22 -14.14 6.87
N ARG A 255 -10.64 -14.77 7.89
CA ARG A 255 -11.36 -15.16 9.12
C ARG A 255 -11.92 -13.94 9.84
N TYR A 256 -11.12 -12.90 10.03
CA TYR A 256 -11.51 -11.71 10.75
C TYR A 256 -12.67 -10.95 10.08
N LEU A 257 -12.60 -10.72 8.75
CA LEU A 257 -13.68 -10.01 8.06
C LEU A 257 -14.99 -10.80 8.05
N ASN A 258 -14.94 -12.12 7.84
CA ASN A 258 -16.13 -12.96 7.87
C ASN A 258 -16.71 -13.08 9.28
N PHE A 259 -15.86 -13.12 10.31
CA PHE A 259 -16.30 -13.09 11.71
C PHE A 259 -17.05 -11.79 12.03
N LEU A 260 -16.51 -10.63 11.66
CA LEU A 260 -17.20 -9.35 11.84
C LEU A 260 -18.56 -9.32 11.11
N LEU A 261 -18.59 -9.79 9.86
CA LEU A 261 -19.83 -9.86 9.08
C LEU A 261 -20.85 -10.76 9.75
N ASP A 262 -20.49 -11.97 10.17
CA ASP A 262 -21.38 -12.91 10.83
C ASP A 262 -22.01 -12.32 12.11
N LYS A 263 -21.15 -11.82 13.01
CA LYS A 263 -21.60 -11.33 14.32
C LYS A 263 -22.41 -10.04 14.22
N LEU A 264 -22.00 -9.11 13.39
CA LEU A 264 -22.61 -7.79 13.34
C LEU A 264 -23.82 -7.73 12.42
N THR A 265 -23.90 -8.57 11.38
CA THR A 265 -25.13 -8.70 10.58
C THR A 265 -26.30 -9.16 11.45
N ALA A 266 -26.12 -10.24 12.22
CA ALA A 266 -27.16 -10.73 13.11
C ALA A 266 -27.60 -9.64 14.13
N ALA A 267 -26.65 -8.90 14.69
CA ALA A 267 -26.98 -7.84 15.65
C ALA A 267 -27.78 -6.69 15.02
N VAL A 268 -27.43 -6.28 13.79
CA VAL A 268 -28.17 -5.21 13.08
C VAL A 268 -29.58 -5.69 12.70
N GLU A 269 -29.74 -6.91 12.20
CA GLU A 269 -31.06 -7.50 11.90
C GLU A 269 -31.96 -7.57 13.13
N ASP A 270 -31.40 -7.88 14.30
CA ASP A 270 -32.08 -7.93 15.59
C ASP A 270 -32.25 -6.54 16.23
N MET A 271 -31.76 -5.46 15.63
CA MET A 271 -31.73 -4.09 16.18
C MET A 271 -31.04 -4.02 17.56
N ALA A 272 -30.07 -4.89 17.82
CA ALA A 272 -29.35 -4.93 19.10
C ALA A 272 -28.34 -3.76 19.19
N PRO A 273 -28.27 -3.01 20.32
CA PRO A 273 -27.32 -1.92 20.48
C PRO A 273 -25.88 -2.37 20.33
N PHE A 274 -25.04 -1.56 19.66
CA PHE A 274 -23.63 -1.90 19.40
C PHE A 274 -22.84 -2.27 20.66
N ASP A 275 -22.98 -1.49 21.74
CA ASP A 275 -22.19 -1.73 22.96
C ASP A 275 -22.52 -3.05 23.63
N GLU A 276 -23.79 -3.44 23.64
CA GLU A 276 -24.25 -4.72 24.17
C GLU A 276 -23.76 -5.87 23.28
N THR A 277 -23.88 -5.69 21.97
CA THR A 277 -23.38 -6.64 20.97
C THR A 277 -21.89 -6.86 21.12
N TYR A 278 -21.09 -5.80 21.12
CA TYR A 278 -19.63 -5.87 21.19
C TYR A 278 -19.15 -6.59 22.47
N GLN A 279 -19.80 -6.34 23.61
CA GLN A 279 -19.51 -7.00 24.90
C GLN A 279 -19.93 -8.48 24.92
N SER A 280 -20.89 -8.88 24.13
CA SER A 280 -21.38 -10.27 24.08
C SER A 280 -20.58 -11.17 23.13
N ILE A 281 -19.78 -10.57 22.21
CA ILE A 281 -18.96 -11.33 21.27
C ILE A 281 -17.76 -11.95 21.98
N ASP A 282 -17.52 -13.23 21.74
CA ASP A 282 -16.29 -13.91 22.13
C ASP A 282 -15.18 -13.57 21.13
N TRP A 283 -14.19 -12.80 21.58
CA TRP A 283 -13.05 -12.34 20.78
C TRP A 283 -11.82 -13.22 20.92
N SER A 284 -11.89 -14.32 21.64
CA SER A 284 -10.74 -15.19 21.96
C SER A 284 -9.95 -15.69 20.75
N GLU A 285 -10.56 -15.69 19.57
CA GLU A 285 -9.88 -16.05 18.32
C GLU A 285 -8.90 -14.98 17.83
N PHE A 286 -9.12 -13.70 18.22
CA PHE A 286 -8.36 -12.56 17.67
C PHE A 286 -7.71 -11.67 18.73
N GLU A 287 -8.04 -11.83 20.01
CA GLU A 287 -7.62 -10.91 21.08
C GLU A 287 -6.09 -10.85 21.28
N ASP A 288 -5.38 -11.91 20.92
CA ASP A 288 -3.91 -11.99 20.99
C ASP A 288 -3.21 -11.46 19.72
N GLU A 289 -3.98 -11.13 18.66
CA GLU A 289 -3.38 -10.63 17.42
C GLU A 289 -2.87 -9.19 17.58
N PRO A 290 -1.70 -8.85 17.01
CA PRO A 290 -1.21 -7.47 16.99
C PRO A 290 -2.25 -6.48 16.47
N ALA A 291 -2.27 -5.29 17.06
CA ALA A 291 -3.25 -4.22 16.80
C ALA A 291 -4.69 -4.50 17.25
N PHE A 292 -5.02 -5.63 17.88
CA PHE A 292 -6.37 -5.91 18.33
C PHE A 292 -6.92 -4.82 19.27
N GLU A 293 -6.23 -4.53 20.36
CA GLU A 293 -6.67 -3.50 21.33
C GLU A 293 -6.84 -2.11 20.69
N ALA A 294 -5.97 -1.76 19.73
CA ALA A 294 -6.00 -0.45 19.09
C ALA A 294 -7.10 -0.31 18.02
N ALA A 295 -7.44 -1.39 17.32
CA ALA A 295 -8.27 -1.37 16.12
C ALA A 295 -9.63 -2.07 16.27
N ASN A 296 -9.72 -3.21 16.99
CA ASN A 296 -10.87 -4.10 16.90
C ASN A 296 -12.22 -3.41 17.20
N ARG A 297 -12.32 -2.66 18.31
CA ARG A 297 -13.58 -1.98 18.65
C ARG A 297 -13.98 -0.93 17.59
N LYS A 298 -13.00 -0.21 17.03
CA LYS A 298 -13.24 0.78 15.97
C LYS A 298 -13.68 0.10 14.68
N ASN A 299 -13.05 -1.01 14.32
CA ASN A 299 -13.41 -1.83 13.18
C ASN A 299 -14.84 -2.37 13.32
N ALA A 300 -15.15 -3.00 14.45
CA ALA A 300 -16.49 -3.54 14.72
C ALA A 300 -17.56 -2.43 14.65
N TYR A 301 -17.27 -1.25 15.21
CA TYR A 301 -18.22 -0.13 15.16
C TYR A 301 -18.39 0.41 13.72
N ALA A 302 -17.33 0.53 12.95
CA ALA A 302 -17.41 0.94 11.55
C ALA A 302 -18.24 -0.04 10.71
N VAL A 303 -18.03 -1.35 10.92
CA VAL A 303 -18.81 -2.41 10.25
C VAL A 303 -20.28 -2.37 10.67
N TYR A 304 -20.56 -2.20 11.98
CA TYR A 304 -21.92 -2.10 12.47
C TYR A 304 -22.66 -0.94 11.80
N LEU A 305 -22.07 0.26 11.78
CA LEU A 305 -22.66 1.44 11.12
C LEU A 305 -22.79 1.26 9.59
N TYR A 306 -21.87 0.55 8.97
CA TYR A 306 -21.97 0.22 7.55
C TYR A 306 -23.18 -0.68 7.29
N LEU A 307 -23.35 -1.74 8.08
CA LEU A 307 -24.45 -2.70 7.93
C LEU A 307 -25.81 -2.07 8.20
N GLU A 308 -25.94 -1.18 9.22
CA GLU A 308 -27.18 -0.41 9.45
C GLU A 308 -27.62 0.42 8.23
N ARG A 309 -26.69 0.81 7.36
CA ARG A 309 -27.01 1.62 6.16
C ARG A 309 -27.40 0.78 4.95
N VAL A 310 -26.95 -0.47 4.88
CA VAL A 310 -27.08 -1.28 3.67
C VAL A 310 -28.06 -2.45 3.81
N LEU A 311 -28.44 -2.82 5.04
CA LEU A 311 -29.49 -3.78 5.36
C LEU A 311 -30.82 -3.08 5.65
#